data_28241ff8acffdc537b2e2de88745d427
#
_entry.id   28241ff8acffdc537b2e2de88745d427
#
_cell.length_a   1.000
_cell.length_b   1.000
_cell.length_c   1.000
_cell.angle_alpha   90.00
_cell.angle_beta   90.00
_cell.angle_gamma   90.00
#
_symmetry.space_group_name_H-M   'P 1'
#
loop_
_entity.id
_entity.type
_entity.pdbx_description
1 polymer ?
#
loop_
_entity_poly.entity_id
_entity_poly.type
_entity_poly.pdbx_seq_one_letter_code
_entity_poly.pdbx_strand_id
1 'polypeptide(L)'
;MNYNKLIDHTLLKQDAMPEQIVKLCDEAKQFDFMSVCVNPGYVPLAAECLKGSDVKVCTVIGFPLGMNLTKTKVEEAVLAVKEGAQEVDMVINFGMLKAGHDDYVREEIYEIKQAVGRNIILKVIIETCLLNNDEIVRACLAAKAAGADFVKTSTGFSTGGATVEAVRLMRETVGPEMGVKASGGVRSHEDLLAMVEAGANRIGTSSGAKII
;
A
#
# COMPACT_ATOMS: atom_id res chain seq x y z
N MET A 1 -16.80 -9.03 13.80
CA MET A 1 -16.25 -8.93 12.41
C MET A 1 -14.86 -9.54 12.44
N ASN A 2 -14.46 -10.33 11.46
CA ASN A 2 -13.09 -10.86 11.41
C ASN A 2 -12.19 -9.81 10.73
N TYR A 3 -11.30 -9.16 11.50
CA TYR A 3 -10.41 -8.11 11.00
C TYR A 3 -9.10 -8.65 10.39
N ASN A 4 -8.82 -9.93 10.51
CA ASN A 4 -7.57 -10.55 10.04
C ASN A 4 -7.37 -10.32 8.54
N LYS A 5 -8.44 -10.49 7.74
CA LYS A 5 -8.40 -10.26 6.29
C LYS A 5 -8.32 -8.77 5.87
N LEU A 6 -8.24 -7.85 6.83
CA LEU A 6 -7.93 -6.45 6.54
C LEU A 6 -6.43 -6.16 6.69
N ILE A 7 -5.63 -7.09 7.23
CA ILE A 7 -4.23 -6.84 7.58
C ILE A 7 -3.28 -7.15 6.43
N ASP A 8 -2.47 -6.15 6.06
CA ASP A 8 -1.22 -6.32 5.32
C ASP A 8 -0.08 -6.32 6.35
N HIS A 9 0.40 -7.52 6.72
CA HIS A 9 1.46 -7.67 7.72
C HIS A 9 2.80 -7.22 7.12
N THR A 10 3.40 -6.16 7.67
CA THR A 10 4.37 -5.35 6.94
C THR A 10 5.75 -5.36 7.60
N LEU A 11 6.80 -5.63 6.81
CA LEU A 11 8.20 -5.43 7.19
C LEU A 11 8.99 -4.81 6.03
N LEU A 12 9.22 -3.49 6.13
CA LEU A 12 9.88 -2.67 5.09
C LEU A 12 11.19 -2.04 5.58
N LYS A 13 11.66 -2.40 6.77
CA LYS A 13 12.94 -1.90 7.27
C LYS A 13 14.08 -2.26 6.30
N GLN A 14 14.99 -1.31 6.07
CA GLN A 14 16.11 -1.48 5.15
C GLN A 14 17.15 -2.51 5.65
N ASP A 15 17.16 -2.80 6.94
CA ASP A 15 18.02 -3.77 7.62
C ASP A 15 17.29 -5.10 7.95
N ALA A 16 16.10 -5.31 7.36
CA ALA A 16 15.36 -6.56 7.52
C ALA A 16 16.19 -7.75 7.01
N MET A 17 16.22 -8.83 7.79
CA MET A 17 16.95 -10.07 7.45
C MET A 17 16.00 -11.15 6.93
N PRO A 18 16.48 -12.12 6.13
CA PRO A 18 15.66 -13.21 5.57
C PRO A 18 14.82 -13.95 6.62
N GLU A 19 15.40 -14.24 7.80
CA GLU A 19 14.72 -14.95 8.88
C GLU A 19 13.51 -14.19 9.42
N GLN A 20 13.56 -12.85 9.37
CA GLN A 20 12.45 -12.00 9.79
C GLN A 20 11.32 -12.02 8.75
N ILE A 21 11.65 -12.18 7.45
CA ILE A 21 10.66 -12.36 6.39
C ILE A 21 9.96 -13.71 6.50
N VAL A 22 10.72 -14.78 6.77
CA VAL A 22 10.14 -16.11 7.03
C VAL A 22 9.15 -16.05 8.20
N LYS A 23 9.57 -15.45 9.32
CA LYS A 23 8.71 -15.26 10.49
C LYS A 23 7.45 -14.45 10.17
N LEU A 24 7.58 -13.37 9.40
CA LEU A 24 6.45 -12.54 8.94
C LEU A 24 5.43 -13.39 8.16
N CYS A 25 5.91 -14.25 7.25
CA CYS A 25 5.06 -15.15 6.47
C CYS A 25 4.37 -16.20 7.33
N ASP A 26 5.08 -16.77 8.33
CA ASP A 26 4.52 -17.75 9.25
C ASP A 26 3.41 -17.12 10.13
N GLU A 27 3.65 -15.91 10.66
CA GLU A 27 2.64 -15.15 11.39
C GLU A 27 1.43 -14.87 10.51
N ALA A 28 1.64 -14.43 9.25
CA ALA A 28 0.55 -14.14 8.33
C ALA A 28 -0.31 -15.36 8.01
N LYS A 29 0.29 -16.55 7.88
CA LYS A 29 -0.44 -17.83 7.73
C LYS A 29 -1.20 -18.19 9.01
N GLN A 30 -0.54 -18.09 10.17
CA GLN A 30 -1.12 -18.43 11.46
C GLN A 30 -2.36 -17.60 11.78
N PHE A 31 -2.32 -16.30 11.50
CA PHE A 31 -3.40 -15.37 11.80
C PHE A 31 -4.35 -15.15 10.61
N ASP A 32 -4.14 -15.85 9.51
CA ASP A 32 -4.98 -15.75 8.31
C ASP A 32 -5.10 -14.29 7.80
N PHE A 33 -3.97 -13.58 7.70
CA PHE A 33 -3.93 -12.21 7.19
C PHE A 33 -4.18 -12.15 5.68
N MET A 34 -4.51 -10.95 5.16
CA MET A 34 -4.72 -10.75 3.73
C MET A 34 -3.42 -10.89 2.95
N SER A 35 -2.36 -10.23 3.42
CA SER A 35 -1.06 -10.23 2.74
C SER A 35 0.11 -10.06 3.72
N VAL A 36 1.32 -10.38 3.24
CA VAL A 36 2.55 -9.78 3.74
C VAL A 36 2.97 -8.65 2.81
N CYS A 37 3.60 -7.59 3.37
CA CYS A 37 4.14 -6.48 2.58
C CYS A 37 5.65 -6.36 2.86
N VAL A 38 6.46 -6.59 1.83
CA VAL A 38 7.93 -6.66 1.92
C VAL A 38 8.60 -5.80 0.86
N ASN A 39 9.88 -5.47 1.04
CA ASN A 39 10.67 -4.81 0.00
C ASN A 39 10.83 -5.72 -1.24
N PRO A 40 11.00 -5.16 -2.46
CA PRO A 40 11.06 -5.94 -3.70
C PRO A 40 12.08 -7.08 -3.68
N GLY A 41 13.25 -6.88 -3.07
CA GLY A 41 14.29 -7.91 -2.95
C GLY A 41 13.87 -9.16 -2.17
N TYR A 42 12.79 -9.09 -1.39
CA TYR A 42 12.26 -10.21 -0.62
C TYR A 42 11.01 -10.87 -1.21
N VAL A 43 10.53 -10.39 -2.36
CA VAL A 43 9.34 -10.97 -3.02
C VAL A 43 9.53 -12.46 -3.33
N PRO A 44 10.67 -12.92 -3.91
CA PRO A 44 10.85 -14.34 -4.19
C PRO A 44 10.80 -15.21 -2.92
N LEU A 45 11.42 -14.76 -1.83
CA LEU A 45 11.42 -15.47 -0.53
C LEU A 45 10.00 -15.54 0.05
N ALA A 46 9.29 -14.42 0.06
CA ALA A 46 7.91 -14.38 0.56
C ALA A 46 6.98 -15.27 -0.28
N ALA A 47 7.12 -15.26 -1.61
CA ALA A 47 6.34 -16.09 -2.51
C ALA A 47 6.56 -17.59 -2.23
N GLU A 48 7.80 -18.01 -2.00
CA GLU A 48 8.11 -19.40 -1.64
C GLU A 48 7.54 -19.78 -0.25
N CYS A 49 7.70 -18.91 0.76
CA CYS A 49 7.18 -19.14 2.12
C CYS A 49 5.65 -19.25 2.17
N LEU A 50 4.96 -18.55 1.28
CA LEU A 50 3.48 -18.49 1.24
C LEU A 50 2.86 -19.47 0.23
N LYS A 51 3.66 -20.29 -0.44
CA LYS A 51 3.20 -21.28 -1.41
C LYS A 51 2.16 -22.22 -0.79
N GLY A 52 1.01 -22.35 -1.46
CA GLY A 52 -0.09 -23.18 -0.97
C GLY A 52 -0.98 -22.51 0.07
N SER A 53 -0.73 -21.26 0.44
CA SER A 53 -1.62 -20.44 1.27
C SER A 53 -2.41 -19.44 0.41
N ASP A 54 -3.45 -18.82 0.98
CA ASP A 54 -4.21 -17.74 0.34
C ASP A 54 -3.67 -16.35 0.69
N VAL A 55 -2.69 -16.25 1.58
CA VAL A 55 -2.00 -14.99 1.95
C VAL A 55 -1.25 -14.46 0.74
N LYS A 56 -1.51 -13.19 0.39
CA LYS A 56 -0.92 -12.55 -0.79
C LYS A 56 0.47 -11.99 -0.51
N VAL A 57 1.31 -11.94 -1.54
CA VAL A 57 2.57 -11.21 -1.51
C VAL A 57 2.33 -9.81 -2.05
N CYS A 58 2.47 -8.81 -1.18
CA CYS A 58 2.47 -7.40 -1.51
C CYS A 58 3.91 -6.86 -1.45
N THR A 59 4.25 -5.95 -2.35
CA THR A 59 5.52 -5.22 -2.30
C THR A 59 5.31 -3.73 -2.59
N VAL A 60 6.39 -2.96 -2.48
CA VAL A 60 6.40 -1.52 -2.72
C VAL A 60 7.25 -1.19 -3.96
N ILE A 61 6.92 -0.11 -4.67
CA ILE A 61 7.70 0.40 -5.80
C ILE A 61 7.83 1.92 -5.75
N GLY A 62 8.93 2.44 -6.30
CA GLY A 62 9.26 3.86 -6.17
C GLY A 62 9.40 4.31 -4.72
N PHE A 63 9.72 3.42 -3.83
CA PHE A 63 9.56 3.56 -2.39
C PHE A 63 10.89 3.93 -1.70
N PRO A 64 10.88 4.78 -0.64
CA PRO A 64 9.69 5.46 -0.11
C PRO A 64 9.43 6.84 -0.69
N LEU A 65 10.30 7.38 -1.58
CA LEU A 65 10.33 8.79 -1.96
C LEU A 65 9.43 9.15 -3.15
N GLY A 66 9.03 8.18 -3.98
CA GLY A 66 8.18 8.44 -5.15
C GLY A 66 8.84 9.21 -6.30
N MET A 67 10.14 9.53 -6.19
CA MET A 67 10.84 10.45 -7.10
C MET A 67 11.59 9.76 -8.25
N ASN A 68 11.41 8.44 -8.41
CA ASN A 68 11.94 7.70 -9.55
C ASN A 68 11.22 8.08 -10.84
N LEU A 69 11.89 7.91 -11.98
CA LEU A 69 11.22 8.03 -13.28
C LEU A 69 10.07 7.02 -13.39
N THR A 70 8.97 7.39 -14.05
CA THR A 70 7.82 6.50 -14.28
C THR A 70 8.24 5.17 -14.87
N LYS A 71 9.12 5.17 -15.90
CA LYS A 71 9.66 3.94 -16.49
C LYS A 71 10.35 3.02 -15.47
N THR A 72 11.11 3.58 -14.55
CA THR A 72 11.79 2.81 -13.50
C THR A 72 10.76 2.15 -12.57
N LYS A 73 9.71 2.88 -12.18
CA LYS A 73 8.61 2.32 -11.37
C LYS A 73 7.86 1.22 -12.12
N VAL A 74 7.61 1.40 -13.42
CA VAL A 74 6.99 0.38 -14.28
C VAL A 74 7.84 -0.88 -14.33
N GLU A 75 9.14 -0.75 -14.59
CA GLU A 75 10.06 -1.90 -14.65
C GLU A 75 10.14 -2.61 -13.30
N GLU A 76 10.24 -1.86 -12.19
CA GLU A 76 10.24 -2.40 -10.83
C GLU A 76 8.95 -3.19 -10.54
N ALA A 77 7.78 -2.65 -10.92
CA ALA A 77 6.50 -3.32 -10.76
C ALA A 77 6.41 -4.63 -11.55
N VAL A 78 6.81 -4.59 -12.84
CA VAL A 78 6.79 -5.78 -13.71
C VAL A 78 7.72 -6.86 -13.19
N LEU A 79 8.92 -6.50 -12.75
CA LEU A 79 9.86 -7.45 -12.15
C LEU A 79 9.31 -8.04 -10.85
N ALA A 80 8.76 -7.22 -9.96
CA ALA A 80 8.17 -7.69 -8.72
C ALA A 80 7.02 -8.69 -8.96
N VAL A 81 6.15 -8.42 -9.93
CA VAL A 81 5.06 -9.33 -10.31
C VAL A 81 5.62 -10.64 -10.89
N LYS A 82 6.66 -10.58 -11.72
CA LYS A 82 7.32 -11.76 -12.27
C LYS A 82 7.92 -12.64 -11.16
N GLU A 83 8.43 -12.02 -10.10
CA GLU A 83 9.01 -12.71 -8.95
C GLU A 83 7.96 -13.21 -7.94
N GLY A 84 6.66 -12.92 -8.16
CA GLY A 84 5.56 -13.50 -7.39
C GLY A 84 4.71 -12.51 -6.59
N ALA A 85 4.90 -11.20 -6.74
CA ALA A 85 4.01 -10.21 -6.13
C ALA A 85 2.62 -10.27 -6.78
N GLN A 86 1.59 -10.22 -5.95
CA GLN A 86 0.18 -10.22 -6.34
C GLN A 86 -0.47 -8.85 -6.06
N GLU A 87 0.17 -8.04 -5.22
CA GLU A 87 -0.23 -6.69 -4.90
C GLU A 87 1.01 -5.78 -4.93
N VAL A 88 0.85 -4.56 -5.41
CA VAL A 88 1.93 -3.57 -5.55
C VAL A 88 1.46 -2.24 -4.98
N ASP A 89 2.22 -1.70 -4.02
CA ASP A 89 1.98 -0.39 -3.40
C ASP A 89 2.97 0.61 -4.00
N MET A 90 2.54 1.46 -4.92
CA MET A 90 3.38 2.49 -5.54
C MET A 90 3.36 3.81 -4.77
N VAL A 91 4.45 4.55 -4.79
CA VAL A 91 4.51 5.92 -4.26
C VAL A 91 4.42 6.91 -5.41
N ILE A 92 3.50 7.89 -5.31
CA ILE A 92 3.34 8.93 -6.33
C ILE A 92 4.51 9.93 -6.35
N ASN A 93 4.65 10.68 -7.43
CA ASN A 93 5.51 11.85 -7.47
C ASN A 93 4.82 13.04 -6.79
N PHE A 94 5.13 13.25 -5.50
CA PHE A 94 4.54 14.33 -4.69
C PHE A 94 4.87 15.73 -5.22
N GLY A 95 6.08 15.91 -5.78
CA GLY A 95 6.49 17.21 -6.33
C GLY A 95 5.60 17.63 -7.48
N MET A 96 5.29 16.71 -8.39
CA MET A 96 4.38 16.96 -9.51
C MET A 96 2.95 17.23 -9.04
N LEU A 97 2.45 16.49 -8.05
CA LEU A 97 1.13 16.74 -7.46
C LEU A 97 1.06 18.14 -6.85
N LYS A 98 2.04 18.52 -6.03
CA LYS A 98 2.10 19.85 -5.39
C LYS A 98 2.22 20.98 -6.40
N ALA A 99 2.89 20.76 -7.52
CA ALA A 99 3.00 21.70 -8.61
C ALA A 99 1.72 21.82 -9.47
N GLY A 100 0.67 21.03 -9.18
CA GLY A 100 -0.60 21.03 -9.92
C GLY A 100 -0.58 20.21 -11.20
N HIS A 101 0.43 19.36 -11.39
CA HIS A 101 0.53 18.46 -12.54
C HIS A 101 -0.21 17.14 -12.29
N ASP A 102 -1.50 17.20 -12.04
CA ASP A 102 -2.36 16.05 -11.72
C ASP A 102 -2.41 15.04 -12.87
N ASP A 103 -2.35 15.52 -14.12
CA ASP A 103 -2.29 14.66 -15.30
C ASP A 103 -1.02 13.82 -15.34
N TYR A 104 0.13 14.34 -14.91
CA TYR A 104 1.36 13.58 -14.78
C TYR A 104 1.20 12.44 -13.75
N VAL A 105 0.64 12.75 -12.59
CA VAL A 105 0.41 11.76 -11.53
C VAL A 105 -0.56 10.68 -11.98
N ARG A 106 -1.64 11.06 -12.66
CA ARG A 106 -2.61 10.12 -13.23
C ARG A 106 -1.96 9.20 -14.26
N GLU A 107 -1.18 9.75 -15.18
CA GLU A 107 -0.52 8.97 -16.23
C GLU A 107 0.51 8.00 -15.65
N GLU A 108 1.32 8.44 -14.67
CA GLU A 108 2.25 7.56 -13.95
C GLU A 108 1.54 6.34 -13.34
N ILE A 109 0.41 6.55 -12.65
CA ILE A 109 -0.38 5.48 -12.06
C ILE A 109 -0.98 4.57 -13.14
N TYR A 110 -1.50 5.17 -14.21
CA TYR A 110 -2.08 4.45 -15.33
C TYR A 110 -1.07 3.55 -16.03
N GLU A 111 0.13 4.05 -16.36
CA GLU A 111 1.20 3.26 -16.99
C GLU A 111 1.57 2.04 -16.14
N ILE A 112 1.70 2.23 -14.83
CA ILE A 112 2.00 1.13 -13.90
C ILE A 112 0.85 0.12 -13.87
N LYS A 113 -0.41 0.58 -13.75
CA LYS A 113 -1.58 -0.32 -13.73
C LYS A 113 -1.70 -1.13 -15.03
N GLN A 114 -1.45 -0.49 -16.19
CA GLN A 114 -1.47 -1.20 -17.46
C GLN A 114 -0.36 -2.26 -17.55
N ALA A 115 0.84 -1.92 -17.07
CA ALA A 115 2.00 -2.82 -17.13
C ALA A 115 1.85 -4.08 -16.25
N VAL A 116 1.27 -3.95 -15.06
CA VAL A 116 1.06 -5.08 -14.15
C VAL A 116 -0.21 -5.88 -14.47
N GLY A 117 -1.15 -5.29 -15.21
CA GLY A 117 -2.38 -5.94 -15.63
C GLY A 117 -3.49 -5.95 -14.58
N ARG A 118 -4.68 -6.44 -15.00
CA ARG A 118 -5.91 -6.34 -14.20
C ARG A 118 -5.93 -7.24 -12.96
N ASN A 119 -5.18 -8.34 -13.00
CA ASN A 119 -5.18 -9.33 -11.91
C ASN A 119 -4.28 -8.93 -10.73
N ILE A 120 -3.46 -7.90 -10.89
CA ILE A 120 -2.58 -7.37 -9.84
C ILE A 120 -3.27 -6.18 -9.18
N ILE A 121 -3.36 -6.21 -7.86
CA ILE A 121 -3.88 -5.09 -7.08
C ILE A 121 -2.82 -4.00 -7.02
N LEU A 122 -3.15 -2.81 -7.52
CA LEU A 122 -2.33 -1.62 -7.41
C LEU A 122 -2.88 -0.70 -6.33
N LYS A 123 -2.06 -0.39 -5.32
CA LYS A 123 -2.38 0.57 -4.28
C LYS A 123 -1.49 1.80 -4.42
N VAL A 124 -2.07 2.97 -4.31
CA VAL A 124 -1.41 4.25 -4.55
C VAL A 124 -1.14 4.96 -3.23
N ILE A 125 0.13 5.03 -2.82
CA ILE A 125 0.57 5.76 -1.62
C ILE A 125 0.62 7.25 -1.97
N ILE A 126 -0.22 8.03 -1.30
CA ILE A 126 -0.31 9.47 -1.50
C ILE A 126 0.44 10.29 -0.43
N GLU A 127 0.95 9.66 0.63
CA GLU A 127 1.70 10.26 1.76
C GLU A 127 0.97 11.47 2.35
N THR A 128 -0.15 11.22 2.98
CA THR A 128 -1.08 12.26 3.45
C THR A 128 -0.45 13.31 4.36
N CYS A 129 0.60 12.95 5.12
CA CYS A 129 1.28 13.91 6.01
C CYS A 129 2.06 15.02 5.27
N LEU A 130 2.29 14.89 3.96
CA LEU A 130 2.92 15.90 3.13
C LEU A 130 1.91 16.77 2.36
N LEU A 131 0.62 16.44 2.43
CA LEU A 131 -0.44 17.02 1.61
C LEU A 131 -1.46 17.77 2.46
N ASN A 132 -2.00 18.85 1.89
CA ASN A 132 -3.22 19.47 2.40
C ASN A 132 -4.48 18.72 1.87
N ASN A 133 -5.67 19.09 2.35
CA ASN A 133 -6.90 18.40 1.99
C ASN A 133 -7.20 18.44 0.47
N ASP A 134 -6.96 19.57 -0.20
CA ASP A 134 -7.18 19.70 -1.65
C ASP A 134 -6.20 18.80 -2.43
N GLU A 135 -4.96 18.69 -1.98
CA GLU A 135 -3.95 17.82 -2.56
C GLU A 135 -4.30 16.33 -2.36
N ILE A 136 -4.83 15.95 -1.18
CA ILE A 136 -5.35 14.60 -0.91
C ILE A 136 -6.48 14.26 -1.88
N VAL A 137 -7.44 15.16 -2.06
CA VAL A 137 -8.56 14.97 -3.01
C VAL A 137 -8.03 14.78 -4.43
N ARG A 138 -7.13 15.65 -4.90
CA ARG A 138 -6.56 15.56 -6.27
C ARG A 138 -5.81 14.24 -6.48
N ALA A 139 -4.99 13.82 -5.51
CA ALA A 139 -4.27 12.55 -5.58
C ALA A 139 -5.23 11.35 -5.65
N CYS A 140 -6.30 11.35 -4.83
CA CYS A 140 -7.33 10.31 -4.84
C CYS A 140 -8.07 10.25 -6.17
N LEU A 141 -8.44 11.42 -6.74
CA LEU A 141 -9.12 11.49 -8.04
C LEU A 141 -8.20 11.02 -9.18
N ALA A 142 -6.91 11.38 -9.16
CA ALA A 142 -5.92 10.90 -10.13
C ALA A 142 -5.78 9.37 -10.07
N ALA A 143 -5.67 8.80 -8.86
CA ALA A 143 -5.59 7.36 -8.66
C ALA A 143 -6.83 6.63 -9.17
N LYS A 144 -8.03 7.16 -8.86
CA LYS A 144 -9.31 6.61 -9.32
C LYS A 144 -9.43 6.67 -10.84
N ALA A 145 -9.10 7.80 -11.45
CA ALA A 145 -9.16 7.98 -12.90
C ALA A 145 -8.16 7.09 -13.66
N ALA A 146 -7.02 6.77 -13.04
CA ALA A 146 -6.01 5.85 -13.58
C ALA A 146 -6.37 4.37 -13.43
N GLY A 147 -7.46 4.04 -12.73
CA GLY A 147 -7.91 2.66 -12.53
C GLY A 147 -7.14 1.89 -11.45
N ALA A 148 -6.54 2.58 -10.49
CA ALA A 148 -5.96 1.93 -9.32
C ALA A 148 -7.04 1.28 -8.45
N ASP A 149 -6.68 0.21 -7.75
CA ASP A 149 -7.61 -0.56 -6.91
C ASP A 149 -7.75 0.06 -5.51
N PHE A 150 -6.70 0.70 -5.00
CA PHE A 150 -6.67 1.33 -3.69
C PHE A 150 -5.93 2.67 -3.71
N VAL A 151 -6.32 3.57 -2.80
CA VAL A 151 -5.47 4.64 -2.30
C VAL A 151 -4.95 4.27 -0.92
N LYS A 152 -3.71 4.62 -0.61
CA LYS A 152 -3.03 4.31 0.65
C LYS A 152 -2.49 5.58 1.29
N THR A 153 -2.65 5.73 2.61
CA THR A 153 -2.28 6.97 3.30
C THR A 153 -0.78 7.25 3.28
N SER A 154 0.07 6.27 3.63
CA SER A 154 1.43 6.58 4.06
C SER A 154 2.43 5.48 3.74
N THR A 155 3.69 5.88 3.57
CA THR A 155 4.84 4.96 3.47
C THR A 155 5.24 4.38 4.82
N GLY A 156 5.08 5.13 5.90
CA GLY A 156 5.64 4.84 7.22
C GLY A 156 7.09 5.31 7.40
N PHE A 157 7.66 6.00 6.40
CA PHE A 157 9.03 6.53 6.41
C PHE A 157 9.09 8.07 6.39
N SER A 158 7.95 8.74 6.53
CA SER A 158 7.86 10.19 6.60
C SER A 158 7.50 10.65 8.03
N THR A 159 7.12 11.91 8.18
CA THR A 159 6.87 12.57 9.48
C THR A 159 5.56 12.15 10.15
N GLY A 160 4.62 11.55 9.41
CA GLY A 160 3.31 11.12 9.91
C GLY A 160 2.81 9.81 9.29
N GLY A 161 1.71 9.30 9.83
CA GLY A 161 1.02 8.11 9.36
C GLY A 161 -0.45 8.38 9.04
N ALA A 162 -1.28 7.34 9.08
CA ALA A 162 -2.71 7.45 8.88
C ALA A 162 -3.36 8.27 10.01
N THR A 163 -4.31 9.12 9.64
CA THR A 163 -5.22 9.81 10.56
C THR A 163 -6.67 9.51 10.17
N VAL A 164 -7.58 9.59 11.15
CA VAL A 164 -9.02 9.39 10.94
C VAL A 164 -9.56 10.38 9.90
N GLU A 165 -9.12 11.64 9.98
CA GLU A 165 -9.53 12.71 9.08
C GLU A 165 -9.10 12.43 7.64
N ALA A 166 -7.83 12.05 7.44
CA ALA A 166 -7.30 11.74 6.10
C ALA A 166 -8.01 10.52 5.50
N VAL A 167 -8.20 9.45 6.28
CA VAL A 167 -8.89 8.23 5.81
C VAL A 167 -10.35 8.54 5.43
N ARG A 168 -11.05 9.34 6.24
CA ARG A 168 -12.44 9.77 5.94
C ARG A 168 -12.50 10.58 4.64
N LEU A 169 -11.61 11.56 4.48
CA LEU A 169 -11.53 12.38 3.28
C LEU A 169 -11.22 11.53 2.04
N MET A 170 -10.28 10.58 2.15
CA MET A 170 -9.96 9.65 1.07
C MET A 170 -11.18 8.80 0.71
N ARG A 171 -11.88 8.23 1.69
CA ARG A 171 -13.10 7.42 1.47
C ARG A 171 -14.22 8.22 0.81
N GLU A 172 -14.48 9.43 1.29
CA GLU A 172 -15.49 10.32 0.70
C GLU A 172 -15.13 10.65 -0.76
N THR A 173 -13.86 10.88 -1.06
CA THR A 173 -13.39 11.22 -2.41
C THR A 173 -13.48 10.06 -3.39
N VAL A 174 -13.02 8.86 -3.00
CA VAL A 174 -12.98 7.72 -3.94
C VAL A 174 -14.32 6.98 -4.04
N GLY A 175 -15.21 7.17 -3.06
CA GLY A 175 -16.50 6.47 -3.01
C GLY A 175 -16.39 5.03 -2.48
N PRO A 176 -17.47 4.23 -2.51
CA PRO A 176 -17.50 2.92 -1.87
C PRO A 176 -16.73 1.81 -2.61
N GLU A 177 -16.56 1.94 -3.93
CA GLU A 177 -16.04 0.86 -4.78
C GLU A 177 -14.50 0.72 -4.70
N MET A 178 -13.77 1.83 -4.58
CA MET A 178 -12.32 1.82 -4.51
C MET A 178 -11.84 1.57 -3.08
N GLY A 179 -10.78 0.78 -2.92
CA GLY A 179 -10.21 0.51 -1.60
C GLY A 179 -9.51 1.70 -0.97
N VAL A 180 -9.53 1.77 0.38
CA VAL A 180 -8.74 2.71 1.17
C VAL A 180 -7.88 1.93 2.16
N LYS A 181 -6.56 2.07 2.07
CA LYS A 181 -5.60 1.45 2.99
C LYS A 181 -5.05 2.49 3.95
N ALA A 182 -5.25 2.27 5.25
CA ALA A 182 -4.60 3.03 6.30
C ALA A 182 -3.27 2.37 6.69
N SER A 183 -2.19 3.12 6.73
CA SER A 183 -0.88 2.61 7.13
C SER A 183 -0.02 3.68 7.81
N GLY A 184 0.94 3.21 8.64
CA GLY A 184 1.72 4.11 9.50
C GLY A 184 0.96 4.54 10.74
N GLY A 185 1.47 4.16 11.92
CA GLY A 185 0.89 4.58 13.19
C GLY A 185 -0.23 3.70 13.76
N VAL A 186 -0.74 2.71 13.04
CA VAL A 186 -1.76 1.75 13.54
C VAL A 186 -1.07 0.70 14.41
N ARG A 187 -1.19 0.81 15.73
CA ARG A 187 -0.42 0.02 16.71
C ARG A 187 -1.27 -0.68 17.76
N SER A 188 -2.55 -0.34 17.86
CA SER A 188 -3.50 -0.92 18.81
C SER A 188 -4.78 -1.38 18.10
N HIS A 189 -5.60 -2.18 18.79
CA HIS A 189 -6.93 -2.56 18.31
C HIS A 189 -7.84 -1.34 18.16
N GLU A 190 -7.73 -0.38 19.06
CA GLU A 190 -8.48 0.88 19.01
C GLU A 190 -8.12 1.69 17.76
N ASP A 191 -6.82 1.78 17.41
CA ASP A 191 -6.38 2.43 16.16
C ASP A 191 -7.00 1.74 14.94
N LEU A 192 -6.98 0.39 14.91
CA LEU A 192 -7.57 -0.39 13.83
C LEU A 192 -9.06 -0.06 13.68
N LEU A 193 -9.82 -0.11 14.77
CA LEU A 193 -11.25 0.20 14.77
C LEU A 193 -11.52 1.61 14.27
N ALA A 194 -10.77 2.60 14.75
CA ALA A 194 -10.91 3.99 14.32
C ALA A 194 -10.67 4.18 12.81
N MET A 195 -9.66 3.49 12.24
CA MET A 195 -9.40 3.53 10.80
C MET A 195 -10.51 2.85 9.99
N VAL A 196 -11.02 1.71 10.47
CA VAL A 196 -12.14 1.00 9.81
C VAL A 196 -13.41 1.85 9.86
N GLU A 197 -13.74 2.47 10.98
CA GLU A 197 -14.88 3.37 11.12
C GLU A 197 -14.76 4.61 10.22
N ALA A 198 -13.53 5.12 10.03
CA ALA A 198 -13.26 6.21 9.09
C ALA A 198 -13.39 5.79 7.61
N GLY A 199 -13.51 4.50 7.30
CA GLY A 199 -13.72 3.97 5.97
C GLY A 199 -12.55 3.20 5.35
N ALA A 200 -11.51 2.88 6.14
CA ALA A 200 -10.46 1.97 5.67
C ALA A 200 -10.99 0.54 5.57
N ASN A 201 -10.63 -0.15 4.50
CA ASN A 201 -10.92 -1.57 4.29
C ASN A 201 -9.64 -2.41 4.07
N ARG A 202 -8.48 -1.80 4.37
CA ARG A 202 -7.17 -2.45 4.45
C ARG A 202 -6.30 -1.70 5.46
N ILE A 203 -5.51 -2.43 6.24
CA ILE A 203 -4.64 -1.89 7.29
C ILE A 203 -3.21 -2.40 7.08
N GLY A 204 -2.27 -1.48 6.86
CA GLY A 204 -0.85 -1.80 6.80
C GLY A 204 -0.17 -1.58 8.16
N THR A 205 0.33 -2.63 8.78
CA THR A 205 0.98 -2.57 10.10
C THR A 205 2.06 -3.62 10.26
N SER A 206 3.09 -3.31 11.05
CA SER A 206 4.10 -4.28 11.51
C SER A 206 3.68 -5.00 12.80
N SER A 207 2.53 -4.65 13.36
CA SER A 207 2.01 -5.16 14.64
C SER A 207 0.76 -6.02 14.47
N GLY A 208 0.55 -6.62 13.29
CA GLY A 208 -0.67 -7.36 12.93
C GLY A 208 -1.15 -8.30 14.03
N ALA A 209 -0.28 -9.19 14.52
CA ALA A 209 -0.61 -10.17 15.56
C ALA A 209 -0.97 -9.57 16.95
N LYS A 210 -0.74 -8.27 17.14
CA LYS A 210 -1.02 -7.59 18.43
C LYS A 210 -2.30 -6.77 18.40
N ILE A 211 -2.78 -6.43 17.22
CA ILE A 211 -3.90 -5.48 17.05
C ILE A 211 -5.22 -6.14 16.67
N ILE A 212 -5.22 -7.44 16.42
CA ILE A 212 -6.41 -8.25 16.12
C ILE A 212 -7.00 -8.90 17.36
#